data_a6a24a0d3a40708e326b1344aa4af929
#
_entry.id   a6a24a0d3a40708e326b1344aa4af929
#
_cell.length_a   1.000
_cell.length_b   1.000
_cell.length_c   1.000
_cell.angle_alpha   90.00
_cell.angle_beta   90.00
_cell.angle_gamma   90.00
#
_symmetry.space_group_name_H-M   'P 1'
#
loop_
_entity.id
_entity.type
_entity.pdbx_description
1 polymer ?
#
loop_
_entity_poly.entity_id
_entity_poly.type
_entity_poly.pdbx_seq_one_letter_code
_entity_poly.pdbx_strand_id
1 'polypeptide(L)'
;MKEKLRVETQARANSMKPGKWIKSTCKMCLHHCAIMCHVSQEGIINKIEGNPTSPSNRGKICTKGVTGIRRTYDPYLLMYPVKRTNPKKGPDEDTGWVEISWEEAMDTITKKVKECIDNDPREFVAAITDFQKGYLWSWPAAVGSANQFHVVGTYC
;
A
#
# COMPACT_ATOMS: atom_id res chain seq x y z
N MET A 1 20.26 -2.32 32.02
CA MET A 1 19.71 -2.04 30.68
C MET A 1 18.66 -3.08 30.20
N LYS A 2 18.95 -4.38 30.27
CA LYS A 2 17.99 -5.45 29.86
C LYS A 2 16.71 -5.49 30.72
N GLU A 3 16.80 -5.20 32.01
CA GLU A 3 15.66 -5.22 32.95
C GLU A 3 14.69 -4.04 32.71
N LYS A 4 15.22 -2.85 32.45
CA LYS A 4 14.45 -1.66 32.12
C LYS A 4 13.67 -1.84 30.80
N LEU A 5 14.30 -2.44 29.80
CA LEU A 5 13.64 -2.78 28.53
C LEU A 5 12.51 -3.82 28.71
N ARG A 6 12.70 -4.78 29.60
CA ARG A 6 11.68 -5.79 29.94
C ARG A 6 10.46 -5.16 30.61
N VAL A 7 10.68 -4.26 31.56
CA VAL A 7 9.61 -3.55 32.29
C VAL A 7 8.83 -2.64 31.33
N GLU A 8 9.51 -1.90 30.44
CA GLU A 8 8.85 -1.07 29.42
C GLU A 8 8.06 -1.90 28.41
N THR A 9 8.57 -3.07 28.04
CA THR A 9 7.86 -4.01 27.13
C THR A 9 6.64 -4.59 27.81
N GLN A 10 6.74 -4.95 29.09
CA GLN A 10 5.63 -5.47 29.88
C GLN A 10 4.57 -4.39 30.14
N ALA A 11 4.98 -3.17 30.46
CA ALA A 11 4.08 -2.03 30.63
C ALA A 11 3.33 -1.69 29.33
N ARG A 12 4.00 -1.74 28.17
CA ARG A 12 3.35 -1.58 26.85
C ARG A 12 2.38 -2.72 26.52
N ALA A 13 2.71 -3.95 26.88
CA ALA A 13 1.80 -5.10 26.71
C ALA A 13 0.54 -4.95 27.58
N ASN A 14 0.71 -4.45 28.83
CA ASN A 14 -0.39 -4.22 29.77
C ASN A 14 -1.23 -2.98 29.43
N SER A 15 -0.72 -2.07 28.58
CA SER A 15 -1.45 -0.88 28.12
C SER A 15 -2.27 -1.12 26.85
N MET A 16 -2.31 -2.34 26.32
CA MET A 16 -3.15 -2.66 25.18
C MET A 16 -4.63 -2.49 25.57
N LYS A 17 -5.31 -1.63 24.83
CA LYS A 17 -6.76 -1.43 25.00
C LYS A 17 -7.50 -2.77 24.81
N PRO A 18 -8.60 -3.01 25.55
CA PRO A 18 -9.44 -4.18 25.31
C PRO A 18 -9.84 -4.29 23.84
N GLY A 19 -9.80 -5.50 23.31
CA GLY A 19 -10.07 -5.72 21.89
C GLY A 19 -10.08 -7.21 21.53
N LYS A 20 -10.08 -7.49 20.25
CA LYS A 20 -10.09 -8.86 19.73
C LYS A 20 -8.99 -9.07 18.68
N TRP A 21 -8.51 -10.31 18.62
CA TRP A 21 -7.61 -10.76 17.58
C TRP A 21 -8.38 -11.20 16.34
N ILE A 22 -8.06 -10.61 15.20
CA ILE A 22 -8.68 -10.89 13.91
C ILE A 22 -7.61 -11.44 12.97
N LYS A 23 -7.91 -12.56 12.32
CA LYS A 23 -7.06 -13.16 11.29
C LYS A 23 -7.08 -12.29 10.04
N SER A 24 -5.91 -12.05 9.46
CA SER A 24 -5.75 -11.24 8.25
C SER A 24 -4.52 -11.69 7.45
N THR A 25 -4.23 -10.97 6.38
CA THR A 25 -3.08 -11.23 5.52
C THR A 25 -2.24 -9.96 5.38
N CYS A 26 -0.94 -10.09 5.56
CA CYS A 26 0.02 -9.02 5.35
C CYS A 26 0.11 -8.66 3.86
N LYS A 27 0.03 -7.37 3.55
CA LYS A 27 0.13 -6.82 2.20
C LYS A 27 1.37 -5.94 1.99
N MET A 28 2.40 -6.09 2.83
CA MET A 28 3.63 -5.30 2.74
C MET A 28 4.60 -5.81 1.67
N CYS A 29 4.42 -7.05 1.20
CA CYS A 29 5.16 -7.64 0.08
C CYS A 29 4.39 -8.81 -0.52
N LEU A 30 4.97 -9.48 -1.51
CA LEU A 30 4.34 -10.58 -2.25
C LEU A 30 4.16 -11.89 -1.46
N HIS A 31 4.80 -12.04 -0.29
CA HIS A 31 4.69 -13.27 0.51
C HIS A 31 3.35 -13.47 1.18
N HIS A 32 2.55 -12.41 1.33
CA HIS A 32 1.19 -12.51 1.89
C HIS A 32 1.10 -13.29 3.20
N CYS A 33 2.07 -13.11 4.11
CA CYS A 33 2.10 -13.82 5.38
C CYS A 33 0.77 -13.70 6.12
N ALA A 34 0.30 -14.81 6.67
CA ALA A 34 -0.89 -14.81 7.52
C ALA A 34 -0.58 -14.11 8.85
N ILE A 35 -1.41 -13.16 9.21
CA ILE A 35 -1.24 -12.33 10.41
C ILE A 35 -2.46 -12.38 11.32
N MET A 36 -2.24 -11.95 12.55
CA MET A 36 -3.26 -11.64 13.53
C MET A 36 -3.19 -10.15 13.83
N CYS A 37 -4.29 -9.44 13.69
CA CYS A 37 -4.43 -8.05 14.07
C CYS A 37 -5.20 -7.94 15.37
N HIS A 38 -4.65 -7.30 16.38
CA HIS A 38 -5.39 -6.92 17.57
C HIS A 38 -6.13 -5.62 17.29
N VAL A 39 -7.45 -5.69 17.29
CA VAL A 39 -8.34 -4.55 17.02
C VAL A 39 -9.02 -4.16 18.31
N SER A 40 -8.88 -2.91 18.72
CA SER A 40 -9.54 -2.36 19.92
C SER A 40 -11.07 -2.30 19.74
N GLN A 41 -11.79 -1.98 20.81
CA GLN A 41 -13.24 -1.79 20.76
C GLN A 41 -13.66 -0.63 19.86
N GLU A 42 -12.78 0.36 19.68
CA GLU A 42 -12.98 1.50 18.79
C GLU A 42 -12.66 1.18 17.31
N GLY A 43 -12.31 -0.08 17.00
CA GLY A 43 -11.98 -0.50 15.64
C GLY A 43 -10.54 -0.18 15.20
N ILE A 44 -9.66 0.21 16.11
CA ILE A 44 -8.27 0.59 15.81
C ILE A 44 -7.35 -0.61 15.96
N ILE A 45 -6.52 -0.87 14.94
CA ILE A 45 -5.45 -1.88 14.99
C ILE A 45 -4.31 -1.31 15.84
N ASN A 46 -4.02 -1.94 16.96
CA ASN A 46 -2.96 -1.53 17.85
C ASN A 46 -1.78 -2.52 17.93
N LYS A 47 -1.92 -3.73 17.38
CA LYS A 47 -0.85 -4.71 17.26
C LYS A 47 -1.03 -5.63 16.07
N ILE A 48 0.08 -6.00 15.42
CA ILE A 48 0.12 -7.02 14.38
C ILE A 48 1.16 -8.08 14.75
N GLU A 49 0.79 -9.34 14.66
CA GLU A 49 1.65 -10.51 14.88
C GLU A 49 1.47 -11.53 13.77
N GLY A 50 2.41 -12.46 13.61
CA GLY A 50 2.24 -13.61 12.73
C GLY A 50 1.17 -14.56 13.27
N ASN A 51 0.39 -15.16 12.38
CA ASN A 51 -0.61 -16.16 12.77
C ASN A 51 0.07 -17.48 13.14
N PRO A 52 0.01 -17.94 14.41
CA PRO A 52 0.67 -19.16 14.85
C PRO A 52 0.06 -20.44 14.27
N THR A 53 -1.22 -20.38 13.84
CA THR A 53 -1.91 -21.53 13.24
C THR A 53 -1.70 -21.64 11.73
N SER A 54 -0.99 -20.67 11.12
CA SER A 54 -0.69 -20.73 9.70
C SER A 54 0.43 -21.73 9.39
N PRO A 55 0.23 -22.68 8.47
CA PRO A 55 1.27 -23.64 8.10
C PRO A 55 2.43 -23.01 7.34
N SER A 56 2.21 -21.87 6.66
CA SER A 56 3.22 -21.21 5.82
C SER A 56 4.24 -20.43 6.65
N ASN A 57 3.82 -19.57 7.56
CA ASN A 57 4.71 -18.71 8.32
C ASN A 57 4.78 -19.02 9.82
N ARG A 58 3.94 -19.94 10.35
CA ARG A 58 4.00 -20.50 11.71
C ARG A 58 4.22 -19.44 12.79
N GLY A 59 3.43 -18.38 12.75
CA GLY A 59 3.52 -17.25 13.68
C GLY A 59 4.68 -16.28 13.44
N LYS A 60 5.53 -16.50 12.44
CA LYS A 60 6.64 -15.59 12.13
C LYS A 60 6.19 -14.52 11.15
N ILE A 61 6.70 -13.30 11.35
CA ILE A 61 6.48 -12.16 10.47
C ILE A 61 7.72 -11.26 10.50
N CYS A 62 8.06 -10.66 9.37
CA CYS A 62 9.20 -9.76 9.28
C CYS A 62 8.86 -8.34 9.82
N THR A 63 9.87 -7.52 9.96
CA THR A 63 9.73 -6.13 10.46
C THR A 63 8.78 -5.30 9.61
N LYS A 64 8.77 -5.47 8.28
CA LYS A 64 7.81 -4.78 7.40
C LYS A 64 6.36 -5.08 7.78
N GLY A 65 6.05 -6.34 8.08
CA GLY A 65 4.70 -6.73 8.47
C GLY A 65 4.28 -6.18 9.83
N VAL A 66 5.19 -6.20 10.81
CA VAL A 66 4.95 -5.62 12.14
C VAL A 66 4.71 -4.11 12.06
N THR A 67 5.45 -3.41 11.20
CA THR A 67 5.31 -1.95 11.01
C THR A 67 4.14 -1.55 10.12
N GLY A 68 3.36 -2.49 9.62
CA GLY A 68 2.17 -2.23 8.79
C GLY A 68 1.16 -1.28 9.43
N ILE A 69 1.11 -1.22 10.76
CA ILE A 69 0.28 -0.25 11.50
C ILE A 69 0.63 1.19 11.12
N ARG A 70 1.93 1.50 10.99
CA ARG A 70 2.37 2.85 10.63
C ARG A 70 1.89 3.27 9.25
N ARG A 71 1.82 2.32 8.31
CA ARG A 71 1.26 2.57 6.98
C ARG A 71 -0.25 2.78 7.03
N THR A 72 -0.95 2.01 7.86
CA THR A 72 -2.42 2.12 7.99
C THR A 72 -2.85 3.46 8.58
N TYR A 73 -2.07 3.97 9.54
CA TYR A 73 -2.37 5.23 10.24
C TYR A 73 -1.35 6.32 9.93
N ASP A 74 -0.83 6.32 8.70
CA ASP A 74 0.06 7.38 8.24
C ASP A 74 -0.73 8.69 8.11
N PRO A 75 -0.36 9.77 8.80
CA PRO A 75 -1.04 11.05 8.71
C PRO A 75 -0.93 11.69 7.31
N TYR A 76 0.03 11.25 6.51
CA TYR A 76 0.21 11.70 5.12
C TYR A 76 -0.43 10.76 4.10
N LEU A 77 -1.21 9.78 4.55
CA LEU A 77 -1.91 8.88 3.63
C LEU A 77 -2.90 9.66 2.77
N LEU A 78 -2.75 9.52 1.45
CA LEU A 78 -3.68 10.14 0.51
C LEU A 78 -5.03 9.41 0.58
N MET A 79 -6.06 10.12 1.02
CA MET A 79 -7.42 9.59 1.16
C MET A 79 -8.29 9.90 -0.06
N TYR A 80 -7.88 10.89 -0.84
CA TYR A 80 -8.60 11.38 -2.01
C TYR A 80 -7.63 11.56 -3.18
N PRO A 81 -8.14 11.63 -4.43
CA PRO A 81 -7.32 11.95 -5.57
C PRO A 81 -6.69 13.34 -5.43
N VAL A 82 -5.44 13.47 -5.83
CA VAL A 82 -4.74 14.75 -5.87
C VAL A 82 -4.20 15.02 -7.26
N LYS A 83 -4.27 16.28 -7.67
CA LYS A 83 -3.77 16.76 -8.96
C LYS A 83 -2.60 17.69 -8.75
N ARG A 84 -1.55 17.46 -9.50
CA ARG A 84 -0.41 18.37 -9.53
C ARG A 84 -0.76 19.61 -10.36
N THR A 85 -0.57 20.80 -9.80
CA THR A 85 -0.84 22.07 -10.50
C THR A 85 0.43 22.71 -11.05
N ASN A 86 1.58 22.49 -10.42
CA ASN A 86 2.85 23.02 -10.93
C ASN A 86 3.40 22.14 -12.07
N PRO A 87 3.53 22.63 -13.31
CA PRO A 87 4.09 21.88 -14.43
C PRO A 87 5.59 21.65 -14.31
N LYS A 88 6.32 22.48 -13.57
CA LYS A 88 7.76 22.32 -13.36
C LYS A 88 8.03 21.09 -12.52
N LYS A 89 9.06 20.33 -12.89
CA LYS A 89 9.49 19.11 -12.21
C LYS A 89 10.92 19.29 -11.71
N GLY A 90 11.18 18.91 -10.49
CA GLY A 90 12.50 18.97 -9.86
C GLY A 90 12.41 18.65 -8.37
N PRO A 91 13.56 18.34 -7.72
CA PRO A 91 13.58 18.03 -6.29
C PRO A 91 13.21 19.24 -5.41
N ASP A 92 13.49 20.46 -5.90
CA ASP A 92 13.29 21.71 -5.17
C ASP A 92 12.00 22.44 -5.59
N GLU A 93 11.20 21.84 -6.47
CA GLU A 93 9.97 22.44 -6.97
C GLU A 93 8.77 22.03 -6.11
N ASP A 94 8.02 23.00 -5.63
CA ASP A 94 6.73 22.71 -5.00
C ASP A 94 5.78 22.11 -6.04
N THR A 95 5.26 20.93 -5.74
CA THR A 95 4.36 20.22 -6.63
C THR A 95 3.00 20.87 -6.78
N GLY A 96 2.58 21.66 -5.78
CA GLY A 96 1.28 22.31 -5.77
C GLY A 96 0.13 21.27 -5.82
N TRP A 97 0.20 20.21 -5.00
CA TRP A 97 -0.86 19.21 -4.94
C TRP A 97 -2.17 19.83 -4.45
N VAL A 98 -3.25 19.63 -5.20
CA VAL A 98 -4.61 19.99 -4.82
C VAL A 98 -5.50 18.76 -4.85
N GLU A 99 -6.40 18.65 -3.88
CA GLU A 99 -7.41 17.61 -3.84
C GLU A 99 -8.46 17.86 -4.90
N ILE A 100 -8.87 16.79 -5.60
CA ILE A 100 -9.89 16.82 -6.64
C ILE A 100 -10.92 15.72 -6.40
N SER A 101 -12.06 15.81 -7.06
CA SER A 101 -13.07 14.74 -7.01
C SER A 101 -12.64 13.50 -7.75
N TRP A 102 -13.22 12.34 -7.39
CA TRP A 102 -13.03 11.11 -8.17
C TRP A 102 -13.53 11.24 -9.60
N GLU A 103 -14.60 12.00 -9.81
CA GLU A 103 -15.14 12.27 -11.14
C GLU A 103 -14.12 13.03 -12.00
N GLU A 104 -13.57 14.15 -11.52
CA GLU A 104 -12.53 14.89 -12.23
C GLU A 104 -11.29 14.02 -12.51
N ALA A 105 -10.88 13.20 -11.55
CA ALA A 105 -9.74 12.31 -11.72
C ALA A 105 -9.97 11.30 -12.84
N MET A 106 -11.12 10.63 -12.82
CA MET A 106 -11.48 9.61 -13.81
C MET A 106 -11.67 10.21 -15.20
N ASP A 107 -12.33 11.36 -15.32
CA ASP A 107 -12.51 12.06 -16.59
C ASP A 107 -11.15 12.47 -17.19
N THR A 108 -10.25 13.00 -16.35
CA THR A 108 -8.91 13.40 -16.79
C THR A 108 -8.12 12.20 -17.29
N ILE A 109 -8.12 11.07 -16.56
CA ILE A 109 -7.41 9.85 -16.94
C ILE A 109 -8.02 9.27 -18.22
N THR A 110 -9.34 9.12 -18.27
CA THR A 110 -10.04 8.54 -19.41
C THR A 110 -9.78 9.34 -20.68
N LYS A 111 -9.85 10.67 -20.61
CA LYS A 111 -9.54 11.54 -21.73
C LYS A 111 -8.13 11.32 -22.25
N LYS A 112 -7.14 11.28 -21.35
CA LYS A 112 -5.72 11.09 -21.72
C LYS A 112 -5.46 9.70 -22.32
N VAL A 113 -6.02 8.65 -21.73
CA VAL A 113 -5.90 7.29 -22.25
C VAL A 113 -6.56 7.20 -23.65
N LYS A 114 -7.74 7.79 -23.81
CA LYS A 114 -8.43 7.82 -25.12
C LYS A 114 -7.63 8.58 -26.17
N GLU A 115 -7.06 9.73 -25.84
CA GLU A 115 -6.17 10.48 -26.74
C GLU A 115 -5.00 9.61 -27.23
N CYS A 116 -4.36 8.85 -26.32
CA CYS A 116 -3.27 7.94 -26.69
C CYS A 116 -3.76 6.80 -27.63
N ILE A 117 -4.90 6.19 -27.31
CA ILE A 117 -5.46 5.09 -28.12
C ILE A 117 -5.84 5.58 -29.54
N ASP A 118 -6.48 6.76 -29.63
CA ASP A 118 -6.95 7.32 -30.88
C ASP A 118 -5.76 7.78 -31.77
N ASN A 119 -4.65 8.21 -31.17
CA ASN A 119 -3.44 8.63 -31.87
C ASN A 119 -2.54 7.44 -32.26
N ASP A 120 -1.95 6.81 -31.30
CA ASP A 120 -1.17 5.56 -31.44
C ASP A 120 -1.20 4.78 -30.12
N PRO A 121 -1.86 3.62 -30.04
CA PRO A 121 -1.90 2.82 -28.81
C PRO A 121 -0.53 2.47 -28.23
N ARG A 122 0.52 2.46 -29.04
CA ARG A 122 1.90 2.17 -28.63
C ARG A 122 2.50 3.28 -27.75
N GLU A 123 1.91 4.47 -27.75
CA GLU A 123 2.30 5.55 -26.83
C GLU A 123 1.84 5.29 -25.39
N PHE A 124 0.87 4.39 -25.20
CA PHE A 124 0.43 4.00 -23.88
C PHE A 124 1.42 3.04 -23.24
N VAL A 125 2.02 3.46 -22.14
CA VAL A 125 3.01 2.70 -21.39
C VAL A 125 2.52 2.47 -19.96
N ALA A 126 2.47 1.22 -19.52
CA ALA A 126 2.13 0.88 -18.14
C ALA A 126 3.36 0.47 -17.34
N ALA A 127 3.57 1.10 -16.20
CA ALA A 127 4.57 0.70 -15.22
C ALA A 127 3.89 -0.04 -14.06
N ILE A 128 4.20 -1.32 -13.90
CA ILE A 128 3.59 -2.18 -12.90
C ILE A 128 4.63 -2.52 -11.84
N THR A 129 4.36 -2.13 -10.61
CA THR A 129 5.33 -2.24 -9.51
C THR A 129 5.12 -3.45 -8.61
N ASP A 130 4.06 -4.25 -8.82
CA ASP A 130 3.71 -5.36 -7.92
C ASP A 130 2.98 -6.48 -8.66
N PHE A 131 3.26 -7.72 -8.28
CA PHE A 131 2.61 -8.93 -8.79
C PHE A 131 1.11 -9.04 -8.48
N GLN A 132 0.60 -8.23 -7.57
CA GLN A 132 -0.75 -8.37 -7.05
C GLN A 132 -1.83 -7.73 -7.94
N LYS A 133 -1.44 -7.17 -9.07
CA LYS A 133 -2.33 -6.32 -9.86
C LYS A 133 -2.61 -6.93 -11.23
N GLY A 134 -3.17 -8.13 -11.25
CA GLY A 134 -3.50 -8.86 -12.48
C GLY A 134 -4.24 -8.04 -13.54
N TYR A 135 -5.11 -7.14 -13.12
CA TYR A 135 -5.81 -6.23 -14.04
C TYR A 135 -4.85 -5.26 -14.76
N LEU A 136 -3.81 -4.77 -14.07
CA LEU A 136 -2.84 -3.86 -14.68
C LEU A 136 -1.95 -4.56 -15.71
N TRP A 137 -1.81 -5.88 -15.63
CA TRP A 137 -1.04 -6.64 -16.62
C TRP A 137 -1.77 -6.78 -17.95
N SER A 138 -3.07 -6.90 -17.91
CA SER A 138 -3.89 -7.01 -19.11
C SER A 138 -4.31 -5.65 -19.70
N TRP A 139 -4.22 -4.59 -18.92
CA TRP A 139 -4.67 -3.27 -19.35
C TRP A 139 -3.96 -2.74 -20.61
N PRO A 140 -2.61 -2.72 -20.71
CA PRO A 140 -1.94 -2.28 -21.92
C PRO A 140 -2.37 -3.08 -23.13
N ALA A 141 -2.44 -4.39 -23.03
CA ALA A 141 -2.91 -5.26 -24.11
C ALA A 141 -4.36 -4.98 -24.51
N ALA A 142 -5.23 -4.69 -23.52
CA ALA A 142 -6.63 -4.35 -23.78
C ALA A 142 -6.82 -3.04 -24.56
N VAL A 143 -5.88 -2.10 -24.44
CA VAL A 143 -5.88 -0.84 -25.20
C VAL A 143 -4.99 -0.89 -26.44
N GLY A 144 -4.44 -2.04 -26.79
CA GLY A 144 -3.63 -2.24 -28.01
C GLY A 144 -2.13 -1.92 -27.85
N SER A 145 -1.63 -1.77 -26.61
CA SER A 145 -0.20 -1.54 -26.34
C SER A 145 0.48 -2.79 -25.79
N ALA A 146 1.69 -3.06 -26.27
CA ALA A 146 2.58 -4.07 -25.70
C ALA A 146 3.59 -3.49 -24.67
N ASN A 147 3.56 -2.18 -24.44
CA ASN A 147 4.57 -1.49 -23.65
C ASN A 147 4.26 -1.60 -22.15
N GLN A 148 4.94 -2.52 -21.48
CA GLN A 148 4.82 -2.74 -20.04
C GLN A 148 6.21 -2.81 -19.41
N PHE A 149 6.34 -2.17 -18.26
CA PHE A 149 7.51 -2.28 -17.40
C PHE A 149 7.12 -2.90 -16.06
N HIS A 150 7.93 -3.87 -15.62
CA HIS A 150 7.75 -4.53 -14.34
C HIS A 150 8.93 -4.22 -13.44
N VAL A 151 8.66 -3.75 -12.23
CA VAL A 151 9.67 -3.65 -11.18
C VAL A 151 9.46 -4.81 -10.23
N VAL A 152 10.40 -5.73 -10.22
CA VAL A 152 10.32 -6.98 -9.46
C VAL A 152 11.56 -7.19 -8.63
N GLY A 153 11.39 -7.66 -7.41
CA GLY A 153 12.37 -8.40 -6.66
C GLY A 153 13.33 -7.62 -5.76
N THR A 154 13.37 -6.30 -5.80
CA THR A 154 14.31 -5.54 -4.96
C THR A 154 13.79 -5.20 -3.56
N TYR A 155 12.53 -5.47 -3.26
CA TYR A 155 11.87 -5.13 -2.00
C TYR A 155 11.35 -6.35 -1.20
N CYS A 156 11.70 -7.53 -1.64
CA CYS A 156 11.34 -8.78 -0.94
C CYS A 156 12.45 -9.25 -0.02
#